data_90ef95aa90548cc92f9b53ce57f829fa
#
_entry.id   90ef95aa90548cc92f9b53ce57f829fa
#
_cell.length_a   1.000
_cell.length_b   1.000
_cell.length_c   1.000
_cell.angle_alpha   90.00
_cell.angle_beta   90.00
_cell.angle_gamma   90.00
#
_symmetry.space_group_name_H-M   'P 1'
#
loop_
_entity.id
_entity.type
_entity.pdbx_description
1 polymer ?
#
loop_
_entity_poly.entity_id
_entity_poly.type
_entity_poly.pdbx_seq_one_letter_code
_entity_poly.pdbx_strand_id
1 'polypeptide(L)'
;MTRALIPGSFDPVTFGHLDVIERTARLFDEVLVAVVENPHKSTVFTVVERTEMLAEVTAHLPNLKVDEFDGLLVDYALDRGVTAIVKGLRAVSDFEYELQMAQLNYRLSGIETLFMPTTPEYSFLSSSLVREVARFGGDVSSMVPTPVAARLQARFGR
;
A
#
# COMPACT_ATOMS: atom_id res chain seq x y z
N MET A 1 -12.41 3.75 -19.50
CA MET A 1 -11.41 2.92 -18.79
C MET A 1 -11.34 3.35 -17.34
N THR A 2 -11.49 2.41 -16.41
CA THR A 2 -11.43 2.68 -14.98
C THR A 2 -10.01 2.48 -14.45
N ARG A 3 -9.54 3.43 -13.66
CA ARG A 3 -8.21 3.40 -13.05
C ARG A 3 -8.31 3.60 -11.55
N ALA A 4 -7.87 2.61 -10.78
CA ALA A 4 -7.80 2.71 -9.33
C ALA A 4 -6.42 3.18 -8.89
N LEU A 5 -6.38 3.94 -7.80
CA LEU A 5 -5.15 4.33 -7.12
C LEU A 5 -5.14 3.72 -5.71
N ILE A 6 -4.10 2.98 -5.41
CA ILE A 6 -3.85 2.45 -4.06
C ILE A 6 -2.61 3.15 -3.51
N PRO A 7 -2.78 4.18 -2.67
CA PRO A 7 -1.65 4.89 -2.07
C PRO A 7 -1.22 4.24 -0.77
N GLY A 8 0.04 4.39 -0.41
CA GLY A 8 0.54 3.97 0.89
C GLY A 8 2.04 4.14 1.03
N SER A 9 2.52 3.93 2.24
CA SER A 9 3.96 3.93 2.52
C SER A 9 4.62 2.63 2.11
N PHE A 10 3.96 1.50 2.31
CA PHE A 10 4.44 0.15 1.97
C PHE A 10 5.86 -0.11 2.51
N ASP A 11 6.02 0.00 3.81
CA ASP A 11 7.31 -0.05 4.48
C ASP A 11 7.41 -1.20 5.52
N PRO A 12 7.45 -2.45 5.09
CA PRO A 12 7.33 -2.95 3.71
C PRO A 12 5.91 -3.30 3.30
N VAL A 13 5.73 -3.71 2.05
CA VAL A 13 4.51 -4.35 1.57
C VAL A 13 4.28 -5.66 2.33
N THR A 14 3.02 -5.93 2.71
CA THR A 14 2.60 -7.14 3.45
C THR A 14 1.61 -7.96 2.63
N PHE A 15 1.29 -9.16 3.09
CA PHE A 15 0.21 -9.96 2.49
C PHE A 15 -1.16 -9.24 2.57
N GLY A 16 -1.36 -8.42 3.60
CA GLY A 16 -2.58 -7.60 3.70
C GLY A 16 -2.68 -6.57 2.58
N HIS A 17 -1.58 -5.92 2.25
CA HIS A 17 -1.51 -5.01 1.09
C HIS A 17 -1.75 -5.75 -0.22
N LEU A 18 -1.08 -6.90 -0.41
CA LEU A 18 -1.23 -7.71 -1.62
C LEU A 18 -2.66 -8.19 -1.82
N ASP A 19 -3.34 -8.61 -0.76
CA ASP A 19 -4.74 -9.01 -0.82
C ASP A 19 -5.62 -7.93 -1.45
N VAL A 20 -5.50 -6.71 -0.94
CA VAL A 20 -6.26 -5.56 -1.46
C VAL A 20 -5.84 -5.22 -2.89
N ILE A 21 -4.55 -5.23 -3.18
CA ILE A 21 -4.01 -4.94 -4.51
C ILE A 21 -4.53 -5.93 -5.56
N GLU A 22 -4.43 -7.22 -5.29
CA GLU A 22 -4.87 -8.26 -6.22
C GLU A 22 -6.37 -8.23 -6.46
N ARG A 23 -7.15 -8.00 -5.40
CA ARG A 23 -8.61 -7.90 -5.51
C ARG A 23 -9.02 -6.65 -6.28
N THR A 24 -8.34 -5.54 -6.08
CA THR A 24 -8.57 -4.31 -6.85
C THR A 24 -8.24 -4.50 -8.32
N ALA A 25 -7.16 -5.22 -8.64
CA ALA A 25 -6.76 -5.50 -10.02
C ALA A 25 -7.81 -6.29 -10.80
N ARG A 26 -8.66 -7.07 -10.12
CA ARG A 26 -9.77 -7.79 -10.76
C ARG A 26 -10.98 -6.90 -11.07
N LEU A 27 -11.09 -5.75 -10.39
CA LEU A 27 -12.26 -4.88 -10.48
C LEU A 27 -12.07 -3.68 -11.42
N PHE A 28 -10.84 -3.30 -11.68
CA PHE A 28 -10.51 -2.12 -12.46
C PHE A 28 -9.69 -2.49 -13.69
N ASP A 29 -9.83 -1.68 -14.74
CA ASP A 29 -9.06 -1.88 -15.96
C ASP A 29 -7.57 -1.67 -15.74
N GLU A 30 -7.21 -0.70 -14.90
CA GLU A 30 -5.83 -0.39 -14.53
C GLU A 30 -5.73 -0.03 -13.05
N VAL A 31 -4.63 -0.44 -12.42
CA VAL A 31 -4.34 -0.13 -11.02
C VAL A 31 -2.98 0.55 -10.93
N LEU A 32 -2.95 1.70 -10.25
CA LEU A 32 -1.71 2.36 -9.85
C LEU A 32 -1.51 2.12 -8.36
N VAL A 33 -0.39 1.53 -7.99
CA VAL A 33 0.06 1.45 -6.59
C VAL A 33 1.11 2.54 -6.42
N ALA A 34 0.81 3.54 -5.61
CA ALA A 34 1.66 4.71 -5.47
C ALA A 34 2.30 4.78 -4.09
N VAL A 35 3.61 4.68 -4.07
CA VAL A 35 4.41 4.77 -2.84
C VAL A 35 4.61 6.23 -2.50
N VAL A 36 4.15 6.63 -1.31
CA VAL A 36 4.33 8.02 -0.86
C VAL A 36 5.74 8.23 -0.34
N GLU A 37 6.38 9.28 -0.84
CA GLU A 37 7.63 9.79 -0.28
C GLU A 37 7.29 10.95 0.66
N ASN A 38 7.42 10.70 1.97
CA ASN A 38 7.22 11.72 2.98
C ASN A 38 8.55 12.05 3.65
N PRO A 39 9.17 13.21 3.35
CA PRO A 39 10.49 13.56 3.89
C PRO A 39 10.49 13.76 5.41
N HIS A 40 9.31 13.94 6.01
CA HIS A 40 9.17 14.11 7.46
C HIS A 40 8.96 12.79 8.21
N LYS A 41 8.82 11.67 7.48
CA LYS A 41 8.60 10.36 8.07
C LYS A 41 9.83 9.48 7.92
N SER A 42 10.30 8.90 9.03
CA SER A 42 11.38 7.92 9.01
C SER A 42 10.83 6.56 8.56
N THR A 43 11.46 5.96 7.55
CA THR A 43 11.12 4.62 7.07
C THR A 43 12.30 3.67 7.18
N VAL A 44 12.02 2.37 7.25
CA VAL A 44 13.06 1.33 7.25
C VAL A 44 13.68 1.19 5.86
N PHE A 45 12.83 1.26 4.84
CA PHE A 45 13.26 1.17 3.44
C PHE A 45 13.11 2.51 2.75
N THR A 46 14.05 2.81 1.83
CA THR A 46 13.95 4.00 0.98
C THR A 46 12.75 3.88 0.04
N VAL A 47 12.33 4.98 -0.57
CA VAL A 47 11.25 4.97 -1.56
C VAL A 47 11.59 4.05 -2.73
N VAL A 48 12.84 4.02 -3.17
CA VAL A 48 13.32 3.14 -4.25
C VAL A 48 13.17 1.68 -3.84
N GLU A 49 13.65 1.31 -2.66
CA GLU A 49 13.54 -0.05 -2.14
C GLU A 49 12.09 -0.51 -2.02
N ARG A 50 11.21 0.36 -1.53
CA ARG A 50 9.78 0.05 -1.37
C ARG A 50 9.09 -0.14 -2.72
N THR A 51 9.42 0.70 -3.69
CA THR A 51 8.92 0.61 -5.05
C THR A 51 9.39 -0.69 -5.74
N GLU A 52 10.66 -1.04 -5.59
CA GLU A 52 11.22 -2.29 -6.12
C GLU A 52 10.54 -3.53 -5.53
N MET A 53 10.33 -3.56 -4.22
CA MET A 53 9.64 -4.68 -3.57
C MET A 53 8.23 -4.84 -4.09
N LEU A 54 7.49 -3.75 -4.21
CA LEU A 54 6.13 -3.77 -4.77
C LEU A 54 6.13 -4.27 -6.21
N ALA A 55 7.03 -3.78 -7.05
CA ALA A 55 7.12 -4.22 -8.44
C ALA A 55 7.39 -5.73 -8.55
N GLU A 56 8.28 -6.24 -7.70
CA GLU A 56 8.61 -7.65 -7.68
C GLU A 56 7.42 -8.53 -7.28
N VAL A 57 6.72 -8.17 -6.19
CA VAL A 57 5.63 -8.99 -5.67
C VAL A 57 4.32 -8.84 -6.43
N THR A 58 4.20 -7.85 -7.32
CA THR A 58 3.03 -7.62 -8.17
C THR A 58 3.28 -7.90 -9.65
N ALA A 59 4.44 -8.47 -10.00
CA ALA A 59 4.85 -8.71 -11.38
C ALA A 59 3.87 -9.61 -12.16
N HIS A 60 3.10 -10.44 -11.48
CA HIS A 60 2.09 -11.32 -12.06
C HIS A 60 0.78 -10.60 -12.44
N LEU A 61 0.63 -9.32 -12.13
CA LEU A 61 -0.57 -8.54 -12.41
C LEU A 61 -0.33 -7.64 -13.64
N PRO A 62 -0.90 -8.00 -14.82
CA PRO A 62 -0.57 -7.30 -16.06
C PRO A 62 -1.14 -5.88 -16.16
N ASN A 63 -2.20 -5.59 -15.42
CA ASN A 63 -2.88 -4.29 -15.43
C ASN A 63 -2.46 -3.36 -14.29
N LEU A 64 -1.33 -3.66 -13.63
CA LEU A 64 -0.86 -2.91 -12.47
C LEU A 64 0.46 -2.22 -12.79
N LYS A 65 0.59 -1.00 -12.31
CA LYS A 65 1.84 -0.23 -12.34
C LYS A 65 2.16 0.27 -10.94
N VAL A 66 3.44 0.26 -10.60
CA VAL A 66 3.96 0.82 -9.36
C VAL A 66 4.62 2.15 -9.66
N ASP A 67 4.30 3.15 -8.87
CA ASP A 67 4.83 4.50 -9.01
C ASP A 67 5.15 5.09 -7.64
N GLU A 68 5.82 6.21 -7.63
CA GLU A 68 6.11 6.98 -6.42
C GLU A 68 5.60 8.40 -6.57
N PHE A 69 5.24 9.02 -5.46
CA PHE A 69 4.84 10.43 -5.50
C PHE A 69 5.20 11.12 -4.19
N ASP A 70 5.39 12.42 -4.29
CA ASP A 70 5.45 13.35 -3.17
C ASP A 70 4.33 14.37 -3.30
N GLY A 71 4.05 15.11 -2.24
CA GLY A 71 3.03 16.14 -2.25
C GLY A 71 1.62 15.63 -2.01
N LEU A 72 0.64 16.35 -2.54
CA LEU A 72 -0.76 16.08 -2.26
C LEU A 72 -1.31 14.93 -3.12
N LEU A 73 -1.90 13.95 -2.45
CA LEU A 73 -2.44 12.73 -3.11
C LEU A 73 -3.41 13.07 -4.24
N VAL A 74 -4.31 14.01 -4.01
CA VAL A 74 -5.34 14.35 -4.99
C VAL A 74 -4.78 15.01 -6.25
N ASP A 75 -3.70 15.76 -6.14
CA ASP A 75 -3.03 16.33 -7.32
C ASP A 75 -2.42 15.23 -8.17
N TYR A 76 -1.73 14.29 -7.54
CA TYR A 76 -1.22 13.11 -8.21
C TYR A 76 -2.34 12.31 -8.89
N ALA A 77 -3.45 12.08 -8.18
CA ALA A 77 -4.58 11.33 -8.68
C ALA A 77 -5.23 12.01 -9.90
N LEU A 78 -5.38 13.33 -9.86
CA LEU A 78 -5.93 14.10 -10.98
C LEU A 78 -5.01 14.03 -12.21
N ASP A 79 -3.71 14.21 -12.00
CA ASP A 79 -2.72 14.18 -13.09
C ASP A 79 -2.68 12.82 -13.79
N ARG A 80 -2.99 11.74 -13.07
CA ARG A 80 -2.98 10.36 -13.60
C ARG A 80 -4.33 9.89 -14.09
N GLY A 81 -5.36 10.73 -14.04
CA GLY A 81 -6.70 10.36 -14.51
C GLY A 81 -7.33 9.24 -13.70
N VAL A 82 -7.13 9.25 -12.38
CA VAL A 82 -7.64 8.23 -11.47
C VAL A 82 -9.15 8.31 -11.36
N THR A 83 -9.83 7.16 -11.47
CA THR A 83 -11.29 7.04 -11.31
C THR A 83 -11.68 7.01 -9.85
N ALA A 84 -10.95 6.24 -9.05
CA ALA A 84 -11.23 6.08 -7.61
C ALA A 84 -9.95 5.75 -6.84
N ILE A 85 -9.89 6.21 -5.59
CA ILE A 85 -8.86 5.80 -4.63
C ILE A 85 -9.41 4.58 -3.90
N VAL A 86 -8.61 3.53 -3.78
CA VAL A 86 -8.99 2.30 -3.04
C VAL A 86 -8.13 2.19 -1.79
N LYS A 87 -8.78 2.01 -0.66
CA LYS A 87 -8.12 1.85 0.65
C LYS A 87 -8.59 0.55 1.29
N GLY A 88 -7.65 -0.24 1.78
CA GLY A 88 -7.98 -1.42 2.59
C GLY A 88 -8.46 -1.01 3.98
N LEU A 89 -9.48 -1.71 4.50
CA LEU A 89 -9.94 -1.57 5.88
C LEU A 89 -9.61 -2.83 6.67
N ARG A 90 -8.94 -2.65 7.81
CA ARG A 90 -8.60 -3.70 8.75
C ARG A 90 -9.48 -3.62 10.00
N ALA A 91 -9.49 -4.70 10.80
CA ALA A 91 -10.26 -4.75 12.05
C ALA A 91 -9.83 -3.67 13.06
N VAL A 92 -8.55 -3.27 13.03
CA VAL A 92 -7.97 -2.22 13.88
C VAL A 92 -7.54 -1.07 12.99
N SER A 93 -8.50 -0.44 12.32
CA SER A 93 -8.19 0.68 11.44
C SER A 93 -8.71 1.98 12.03
N ASP A 94 -8.02 3.09 11.71
CA ASP A 94 -8.48 4.44 12.00
C ASP A 94 -9.56 4.84 11.00
N PHE A 95 -10.70 4.11 11.02
CA PHE A 95 -11.76 4.32 10.04
C PHE A 95 -12.27 5.76 10.04
N GLU A 96 -12.40 6.38 11.21
CA GLU A 96 -12.84 7.77 11.30
C GLU A 96 -11.88 8.71 10.59
N TYR A 97 -10.59 8.53 10.78
CA TYR A 97 -9.57 9.31 10.07
C TYR A 97 -9.62 9.06 8.57
N GLU A 98 -9.71 7.79 8.15
CA GLU A 98 -9.80 7.44 6.73
C GLU A 98 -11.06 8.02 6.09
N LEU A 99 -12.17 8.04 6.81
CA LEU A 99 -13.41 8.64 6.32
C LEU A 99 -13.27 10.15 6.13
N GLN A 100 -12.64 10.84 7.10
CA GLN A 100 -12.38 12.27 6.99
C GLN A 100 -11.50 12.59 5.79
N MET A 101 -10.44 11.81 5.57
CA MET A 101 -9.56 11.97 4.42
C MET A 101 -10.28 11.72 3.10
N ALA A 102 -11.14 10.71 3.04
CA ALA A 102 -11.95 10.42 1.85
C ALA A 102 -12.88 11.59 1.51
N GLN A 103 -13.53 12.16 2.51
CA GLN A 103 -14.42 13.32 2.33
C GLN A 103 -13.65 14.56 1.89
N LEU A 104 -12.48 14.80 2.49
CA LEU A 104 -11.61 15.92 2.09
C LEU A 104 -11.10 15.75 0.66
N ASN A 105 -10.63 14.57 0.31
CA ASN A 105 -10.14 14.27 -1.03
C ASN A 105 -11.24 14.47 -2.08
N TYR A 106 -12.46 14.03 -1.79
CA TYR A 106 -13.60 14.27 -2.66
C TYR A 106 -13.88 15.76 -2.83
N ARG A 107 -13.89 16.50 -1.74
CA ARG A 107 -14.11 17.96 -1.78
C ARG A 107 -13.08 18.69 -2.65
N LEU A 108 -11.82 18.25 -2.59
CA LEU A 108 -10.73 18.88 -3.32
C LEU A 108 -10.66 18.49 -4.80
N SER A 109 -11.10 17.29 -5.15
CA SER A 109 -10.85 16.71 -6.47
C SER A 109 -12.07 16.12 -7.18
N GLY A 110 -13.12 15.81 -6.44
CA GLY A 110 -14.25 15.04 -6.96
C GLY A 110 -13.97 13.54 -7.09
N ILE A 111 -12.80 13.06 -6.65
CA ILE A 111 -12.45 11.64 -6.73
C ILE A 111 -12.98 10.93 -5.50
N GLU A 112 -13.71 9.83 -5.74
CA GLU A 112 -14.25 8.98 -4.68
C GLU A 112 -13.19 8.07 -4.08
N THR A 113 -13.37 7.73 -2.80
CA THR A 113 -12.59 6.69 -2.13
C THR A 113 -13.48 5.49 -1.86
N LEU A 114 -13.01 4.32 -2.27
CA LEU A 114 -13.67 3.05 -2.01
C LEU A 114 -12.89 2.31 -0.92
N PHE A 115 -13.60 1.81 0.09
CA PHE A 115 -12.99 1.03 1.16
C PHE A 115 -13.22 -0.45 0.90
N MET A 116 -12.14 -1.22 0.92
CA MET A 116 -12.17 -2.65 0.72
C MET A 116 -11.80 -3.36 2.02
N PRO A 117 -12.72 -4.12 2.63
CA PRO A 117 -12.38 -4.90 3.82
C PRO A 117 -11.27 -5.90 3.48
N THR A 118 -10.24 -5.96 4.31
CA THR A 118 -9.18 -6.95 4.16
C THR A 118 -9.72 -8.35 4.49
N THR A 119 -9.14 -9.37 3.88
CA THR A 119 -9.43 -10.75 4.23
C THR A 119 -9.17 -10.97 5.73
N PRO A 120 -10.05 -11.65 6.48
CA PRO A 120 -9.91 -11.80 7.94
C PRO A 120 -8.55 -12.33 8.38
N GLU A 121 -7.96 -13.23 7.60
CA GLU A 121 -6.63 -13.78 7.84
C GLU A 121 -5.55 -12.70 8.00
N TYR A 122 -5.69 -11.56 7.30
CA TYR A 122 -4.73 -10.47 7.29
C TYR A 122 -5.20 -9.24 8.06
N SER A 123 -6.33 -9.31 8.75
CA SER A 123 -6.93 -8.13 9.39
C SER A 123 -6.08 -7.53 10.50
N PHE A 124 -5.19 -8.30 11.12
CA PHE A 124 -4.26 -7.84 12.14
C PHE A 124 -2.93 -7.31 11.59
N LEU A 125 -2.64 -7.58 10.30
CA LEU A 125 -1.34 -7.23 9.73
C LEU A 125 -1.19 -5.72 9.53
N SER A 126 -0.01 -5.22 9.90
CA SER A 126 0.44 -3.87 9.56
C SER A 126 1.94 -3.90 9.28
N SER A 127 2.41 -2.92 8.51
CA SER A 127 3.85 -2.77 8.30
C SER A 127 4.59 -2.52 9.61
N SER A 128 3.98 -1.78 10.54
CA SER A 128 4.54 -1.53 11.88
C SER A 128 4.78 -2.82 12.66
N LEU A 129 3.79 -3.73 12.66
CA LEU A 129 3.92 -5.03 13.32
C LEU A 129 5.02 -5.87 12.67
N VAL A 130 5.07 -5.90 11.35
CA VAL A 130 6.11 -6.64 10.61
C VAL A 130 7.51 -6.11 10.96
N ARG A 131 7.69 -4.80 10.98
CA ARG A 131 8.98 -4.19 11.33
C ARG A 131 9.39 -4.53 12.76
N GLU A 132 8.44 -4.52 13.69
CA GLU A 132 8.71 -4.88 15.08
C GLU A 132 9.17 -6.33 15.20
N VAL A 133 8.43 -7.26 14.61
CA VAL A 133 8.78 -8.68 14.64
C VAL A 133 10.16 -8.91 14.00
N ALA A 134 10.41 -8.33 12.84
CA ALA A 134 11.69 -8.48 12.13
C ALA A 134 12.87 -7.90 12.92
N ARG A 135 12.66 -6.75 13.56
CA ARG A 135 13.69 -6.09 14.37
C ARG A 135 14.17 -6.95 15.52
N PHE A 136 13.27 -7.73 16.12
CA PHE A 136 13.60 -8.66 17.20
C PHE A 136 13.97 -10.06 16.71
N GLY A 137 14.14 -10.26 15.41
CA GLY A 137 14.57 -11.53 14.82
C GLY A 137 13.48 -12.59 14.72
N GLY A 138 12.20 -12.19 14.82
CA GLY A 138 11.07 -13.10 14.68
C GLY A 138 10.80 -13.50 13.25
N ASP A 139 10.02 -14.56 13.06
CA ASP A 139 9.65 -15.08 11.76
C ASP A 139 8.50 -14.26 11.15
N VAL A 140 8.74 -13.66 10.00
CA VAL A 140 7.77 -12.85 9.25
C VAL A 140 7.21 -13.56 8.01
N SER A 141 7.53 -14.84 7.83
CA SER A 141 7.18 -15.57 6.60
C SER A 141 5.67 -15.70 6.36
N SER A 142 4.85 -15.63 7.42
CA SER A 142 3.38 -15.62 7.29
C SER A 142 2.79 -14.23 7.06
N MET A 143 3.62 -13.19 7.13
CA MET A 143 3.18 -11.79 7.09
C MET A 143 3.52 -11.09 5.78
N VAL A 144 4.62 -11.50 5.14
CA VAL A 144 5.15 -10.86 3.93
C VAL A 144 5.62 -11.90 2.92
N PRO A 145 5.61 -11.55 1.62
CA PRO A 145 6.18 -12.41 0.58
C PRO A 145 7.66 -12.71 0.81
N THR A 146 8.12 -13.84 0.28
CA THR A 146 9.50 -14.31 0.45
C THR A 146 10.56 -13.26 0.09
N PRO A 147 10.47 -12.52 -1.03
CA PRO A 147 11.47 -11.50 -1.35
C PRO A 147 11.53 -10.38 -0.31
N VAL A 148 10.39 -10.03 0.28
CA VAL A 148 10.30 -9.00 1.33
C VAL A 148 10.91 -9.51 2.64
N ALA A 149 10.63 -10.76 3.00
CA ALA A 149 11.23 -11.39 4.19
C ALA A 149 12.77 -11.40 4.09
N ALA A 150 13.31 -11.71 2.91
CA ALA A 150 14.75 -11.70 2.67
C ALA A 150 15.36 -10.30 2.86
N ARG A 151 14.69 -9.26 2.36
CA ARG A 151 15.16 -7.88 2.53
C ARG A 151 15.08 -7.41 4.00
N LEU A 152 14.07 -7.82 4.72
CA LEU A 152 13.96 -7.54 6.17
C LEU A 152 15.11 -8.21 6.95
N GLN A 153 15.40 -9.47 6.64
CA GLN A 153 16.50 -10.18 7.27
C GLN A 153 17.84 -9.51 6.97
N ALA A 154 18.08 -9.12 5.72
CA ALA A 154 19.30 -8.41 5.34
C ALA A 154 19.43 -7.07 6.08
N ARG A 155 18.30 -6.35 6.25
CA ARG A 155 18.29 -5.05 6.92
C ARG A 155 18.54 -5.15 8.43
N PHE A 156 17.95 -6.13 9.09
CA PHE A 156 18.08 -6.28 10.54
C PHE A 156 19.17 -7.25 10.99
N GLY A 157 19.81 -7.99 10.07
CA GLY A 157 21.05 -8.68 10.31
C GLY A 157 20.98 -9.91 11.24
N ARG A 158 19.88 -10.66 11.26
CA ARG A 158 19.72 -11.84 12.11
C ARG A 158 19.28 -13.06 11.35
#